data_cb2850c3efd5f3a10f65efc8f89b25ff
#
_entry.id   cb2850c3efd5f3a10f65efc8f89b25ff
#
_cell.length_a   1.000
_cell.length_b   1.000
_cell.length_c   1.000
_cell.angle_alpha   90.00
_cell.angle_beta   90.00
_cell.angle_gamma   90.00
#
_symmetry.space_group_name_H-M   'P 1'
#
loop_
_entity.id
_entity.type
_entity.pdbx_description
1 polymer ?
#
loop_
_entity_poly.entity_id
_entity_poly.type
_entity_poly.pdbx_seq_one_letter_code
_entity_poly.pdbx_strand_id
1 'polypeptide(L)'
;QANAAVLGSPVLAGDTLYIGTSDHRIVALHVQSGTLIWQFEGLEGPVVSTPLLVDGKLIIGAWDRHLYAIETSSGKLVWKWNNGSMVRNFSPASCIPVASNGTVFIMAPDRFTTAIDLATGQTRWRVKDGGVRESIGMSTDGQWVFGKSMQDTLVAYQALATPQVASWKMHVGFGYEHVPSMIIEQDGLLLFGTKNGVVYAVDPTLKKVNWAHKLDNSMVNTVRPIGKKKVLIATMDGKLALLRYKN
;
A
#
# COMPACT_ATOMS: atom_id res chain seq x y z
N GLN A 1 7.55 16.60 -19.67
CA GLN A 1 8.75 16.08 -19.02
C GLN A 1 8.64 16.38 -17.52
N ALA A 2 8.81 15.36 -16.66
CA ALA A 2 8.89 15.57 -15.22
C ALA A 2 10.30 16.15 -14.91
N ASN A 3 10.36 17.30 -14.22
CA ASN A 3 11.63 17.92 -13.83
C ASN A 3 12.18 17.31 -12.52
N ALA A 4 11.57 16.24 -12.01
CA ALA A 4 11.90 15.57 -10.76
C ALA A 4 11.75 14.07 -10.89
N ALA A 5 12.38 13.31 -9.97
CA ALA A 5 12.25 11.87 -9.96
C ALA A 5 10.81 11.43 -9.60
N VAL A 6 10.33 10.42 -10.30
CA VAL A 6 9.09 9.69 -10.00
C VAL A 6 9.51 8.37 -9.35
N LEU A 7 9.32 8.25 -8.04
CA LEU A 7 9.78 7.09 -7.27
C LEU A 7 8.65 6.08 -7.02
N GLY A 8 7.42 6.58 -6.86
CA GLY A 8 6.22 5.74 -6.77
C GLY A 8 5.66 5.38 -8.14
N SER A 9 4.87 4.32 -8.20
CA SER A 9 4.15 3.99 -9.43
C SER A 9 3.02 4.99 -9.67
N PRO A 10 2.83 5.45 -10.92
CA PRO A 10 1.66 6.25 -11.26
C PRO A 10 0.38 5.43 -11.20
N VAL A 11 -0.77 6.09 -11.02
CA VAL A 11 -2.08 5.47 -11.10
C VAL A 11 -2.92 6.12 -12.20
N LEU A 12 -3.70 5.29 -12.89
CA LEU A 12 -4.51 5.69 -14.03
C LEU A 12 -6.00 5.56 -13.67
N ALA A 13 -6.77 6.61 -13.97
CA ALA A 13 -8.23 6.56 -13.97
C ALA A 13 -8.79 7.24 -15.21
N GLY A 14 -9.47 6.48 -16.06
CA GLY A 14 -9.88 6.97 -17.37
C GLY A 14 -8.68 7.46 -18.17
N ASP A 15 -8.73 8.68 -18.67
CA ASP A 15 -7.65 9.30 -19.43
C ASP A 15 -6.68 10.14 -18.58
N THR A 16 -6.76 10.03 -17.25
CA THR A 16 -5.93 10.83 -16.34
C THR A 16 -4.91 9.95 -15.60
N LEU A 17 -3.64 10.34 -15.69
CA LEU A 17 -2.52 9.73 -14.99
C LEU A 17 -2.13 10.62 -13.80
N TYR A 18 -2.10 10.05 -12.58
CA TYR A 18 -1.71 10.74 -11.36
C TYR A 18 -0.35 10.27 -10.90
N ILE A 19 0.55 11.21 -10.59
CA ILE A 19 1.95 10.98 -10.25
C ILE A 19 2.33 11.81 -9.05
N GLY A 20 2.95 11.18 -8.05
CA GLY A 20 3.69 11.88 -7.01
C GLY A 20 5.16 12.04 -7.40
N THR A 21 5.74 13.19 -7.12
CA THR A 21 7.13 13.52 -7.51
C THR A 21 8.02 13.84 -6.31
N SER A 22 9.34 13.69 -6.48
CA SER A 22 10.33 13.94 -5.44
C SER A 22 10.51 15.43 -5.12
N ASP A 23 10.03 16.32 -5.97
CA ASP A 23 10.03 17.78 -5.77
C ASP A 23 8.73 18.29 -5.11
N HIS A 24 8.10 17.45 -4.32
CA HIS A 24 6.98 17.80 -3.45
C HIS A 24 5.68 18.16 -4.20
N ARG A 25 5.43 17.54 -5.35
CA ARG A 25 4.22 17.79 -6.12
C ARG A 25 3.43 16.51 -6.36
N ILE A 26 2.15 16.70 -6.58
CA ILE A 26 1.27 15.70 -7.21
C ILE A 26 0.78 16.31 -8.51
N VAL A 27 0.89 15.58 -9.60
CA VAL A 27 0.46 16.04 -10.92
C VAL A 27 -0.56 15.09 -11.53
N ALA A 28 -1.55 15.65 -12.21
CA ALA A 28 -2.48 14.92 -13.06
C ALA A 28 -2.20 15.27 -14.52
N LEU A 29 -1.98 14.27 -15.33
CA LEU A 29 -1.67 14.41 -16.75
C LEU A 29 -2.68 13.67 -17.60
N HIS A 30 -3.01 14.20 -18.77
CA HIS A 30 -3.75 13.47 -19.76
C HIS A 30 -2.87 12.36 -20.36
N VAL A 31 -3.29 11.10 -20.30
CA VAL A 31 -2.45 9.94 -20.58
C VAL A 31 -1.92 9.90 -22.02
N GLN A 32 -2.71 10.32 -23.01
CA GLN A 32 -2.30 10.25 -24.42
C GLN A 32 -1.41 11.41 -24.84
N SER A 33 -1.70 12.64 -24.37
CA SER A 33 -0.98 13.84 -24.77
C SER A 33 0.15 14.25 -23.82
N GLY A 34 0.10 13.78 -22.57
CA GLY A 34 1.02 14.22 -21.51
C GLY A 34 0.76 15.67 -21.05
N THR A 35 -0.35 16.27 -21.47
CA THR A 35 -0.70 17.64 -21.04
C THR A 35 -1.06 17.68 -19.56
N LEU A 36 -0.63 18.72 -18.88
CA LEU A 36 -0.96 18.95 -17.48
C LEU A 36 -2.44 19.29 -17.35
N ILE A 37 -3.16 18.55 -16.51
CA ILE A 37 -4.56 18.84 -16.15
C ILE A 37 -4.57 19.73 -14.91
N TRP A 38 -3.89 19.29 -13.85
CA TRP A 38 -3.66 20.07 -12.64
C TRP A 38 -2.39 19.63 -11.91
N GLN A 39 -1.88 20.49 -11.02
CA GLN A 39 -0.84 20.14 -10.07
C GLN A 39 -1.19 20.66 -8.67
N PHE A 40 -0.76 19.91 -7.66
CA PHE A 40 -0.85 20.27 -6.26
C PHE A 40 0.56 20.45 -5.69
N GLU A 41 0.83 21.63 -5.11
CA GLU A 41 2.15 22.05 -4.59
C GLU A 41 2.15 22.20 -3.06
N GLY A 42 1.12 21.71 -2.38
CA GLY A 42 0.96 21.88 -0.93
C GLY A 42 1.68 20.84 -0.08
N LEU A 43 2.62 20.06 -0.65
CA LEU A 43 3.42 19.09 0.08
C LEU A 43 4.70 19.73 0.60
N GLU A 44 5.12 19.36 1.83
CA GLU A 44 6.37 19.80 2.45
C GLU A 44 7.47 18.71 2.39
N GLY A 45 7.24 17.63 1.64
CA GLY A 45 8.17 16.53 1.48
C GLY A 45 7.92 15.69 0.23
N PRO A 46 8.92 14.93 -0.21
CA PRO A 46 8.81 14.11 -1.42
C PRO A 46 7.78 12.97 -1.27
N VAL A 47 7.20 12.60 -2.40
CA VAL A 47 6.33 11.43 -2.55
C VAL A 47 7.14 10.27 -3.12
N VAL A 48 7.03 9.10 -2.50
CA VAL A 48 7.75 7.88 -2.90
C VAL A 48 6.84 6.67 -3.07
N SER A 49 5.60 6.74 -2.60
CA SER A 49 4.62 5.65 -2.68
C SER A 49 3.66 5.80 -3.85
N THR A 50 2.98 4.71 -4.16
CA THR A 50 1.88 4.70 -5.13
C THR A 50 0.63 5.29 -4.50
N PRO A 51 -0.06 6.25 -5.14
CA PRO A 51 -1.32 6.76 -4.64
C PRO A 51 -2.44 5.71 -4.67
N LEU A 52 -3.42 5.86 -3.77
CA LEU A 52 -4.70 5.16 -3.85
C LEU A 52 -5.74 6.08 -4.49
N LEU A 53 -6.45 5.58 -5.48
CA LEU A 53 -7.65 6.24 -6.03
C LEU A 53 -8.90 5.60 -5.42
N VAL A 54 -9.73 6.42 -4.77
CA VAL A 54 -10.98 5.98 -4.16
C VAL A 54 -11.99 7.13 -4.08
N ASP A 55 -13.23 6.89 -4.49
CA ASP A 55 -14.35 7.84 -4.38
C ASP A 55 -13.99 9.28 -4.77
N GLY A 56 -13.37 9.44 -5.94
CA GLY A 56 -12.99 10.75 -6.47
C GLY A 56 -11.84 11.44 -5.72
N LYS A 57 -11.11 10.71 -4.88
CA LYS A 57 -9.95 11.21 -4.13
C LYS A 57 -8.70 10.42 -4.46
N LEU A 58 -7.59 11.11 -4.44
CA LEU A 58 -6.24 10.58 -4.48
C LEU A 58 -5.69 10.61 -3.06
N ILE A 59 -5.40 9.45 -2.47
CA ILE A 59 -4.84 9.33 -1.13
C ILE A 59 -3.36 8.98 -1.24
N ILE A 60 -2.49 9.81 -0.66
CA ILE A 60 -1.04 9.65 -0.79
C ILE A 60 -0.27 10.18 0.42
N GLY A 61 0.77 9.47 0.82
CA GLY A 61 1.68 9.89 1.88
C GLY A 61 2.90 10.66 1.36
N ALA A 62 3.40 11.60 2.14
CA ALA A 62 4.63 12.33 1.85
C ALA A 62 5.62 12.31 3.02
N TRP A 63 6.90 12.56 2.76
CA TRP A 63 7.96 12.61 3.77
C TRP A 63 7.94 13.88 4.65
N ASP A 64 6.77 14.46 4.79
CA ASP A 64 6.46 15.58 5.69
C ASP A 64 5.57 15.19 6.87
N ARG A 65 5.39 13.89 7.10
CA ARG A 65 4.57 13.31 8.18
C ARG A 65 3.08 13.29 7.89
N HIS A 66 2.64 13.67 6.68
CA HIS A 66 1.23 13.74 6.35
C HIS A 66 0.80 12.69 5.33
N LEU A 67 -0.44 12.26 5.47
CA LEU A 67 -1.24 11.63 4.44
C LEU A 67 -2.20 12.69 3.89
N TYR A 68 -2.33 12.75 2.60
CA TYR A 68 -3.15 13.74 1.90
C TYR A 68 -4.30 13.08 1.16
N ALA A 69 -5.44 13.74 1.13
CA ALA A 69 -6.51 13.45 0.19
C ALA A 69 -6.69 14.64 -0.74
N ILE A 70 -6.53 14.41 -2.02
CA ILE A 70 -6.67 15.41 -3.09
C ILE A 70 -7.86 15.03 -3.95
N GLU A 71 -8.73 15.98 -4.26
CA GLU A 71 -9.83 15.78 -5.19
C GLU A 71 -9.30 15.52 -6.60
N THR A 72 -9.67 14.40 -7.20
CA THR A 72 -9.13 14.00 -8.51
C THR A 72 -9.54 14.90 -9.66
N SER A 73 -10.71 15.52 -9.58
CA SER A 73 -11.24 16.40 -10.63
C SER A 73 -10.57 17.78 -10.68
N SER A 74 -10.14 18.30 -9.52
CA SER A 74 -9.69 19.69 -9.39
C SER A 74 -8.27 19.86 -8.87
N GLY A 75 -7.66 18.80 -8.29
CA GLY A 75 -6.38 18.88 -7.61
C GLY A 75 -6.43 19.63 -6.27
N LYS A 76 -7.62 19.93 -5.74
CA LYS A 76 -7.76 20.63 -4.47
C LYS A 76 -7.55 19.69 -3.28
N LEU A 77 -6.94 20.22 -2.22
CA LEU A 77 -6.84 19.53 -0.94
C LEU A 77 -8.23 19.33 -0.32
N VAL A 78 -8.57 18.08 -0.01
CA VAL A 78 -9.77 17.73 0.77
C VAL A 78 -9.43 17.73 2.25
N TRP A 79 -8.39 16.98 2.63
CA TRP A 79 -7.87 16.95 3.99
C TRP A 79 -6.40 16.51 4.01
N LYS A 80 -5.72 16.80 5.11
CA LYS A 80 -4.43 16.23 5.46
C LYS A 80 -4.48 15.64 6.87
N TRP A 81 -3.86 14.49 7.05
CA TRP A 81 -3.80 13.75 8.28
C TRP A 81 -2.35 13.52 8.70
N ASN A 82 -2.07 13.54 10.00
CA ASN A 82 -0.82 13.07 10.58
C ASN A 82 -1.07 12.29 11.86
N ASN A 83 -0.05 11.53 12.31
CA ASN A 83 -0.16 10.68 13.50
C ASN A 83 0.16 11.43 14.82
N GLY A 84 0.31 12.76 14.79
CA GLY A 84 0.69 13.58 15.94
C GLY A 84 2.17 13.52 16.32
N SER A 85 2.97 12.67 15.65
CA SER A 85 4.40 12.54 15.93
C SER A 85 5.23 13.62 15.21
N MET A 86 6.23 14.16 15.90
CA MET A 86 7.24 15.04 15.31
C MET A 86 8.37 14.26 14.63
N VAL A 87 8.42 12.93 14.77
CA VAL A 87 9.46 12.08 14.20
C VAL A 87 9.20 11.88 12.70
N ARG A 88 10.07 12.42 11.85
CA ARG A 88 9.92 12.35 10.39
C ARG A 88 9.93 10.91 9.87
N ASN A 89 10.69 10.01 10.50
CA ASN A 89 10.74 8.60 10.12
C ASN A 89 9.42 7.83 10.34
N PHE A 90 8.45 8.45 11.01
CA PHE A 90 7.09 7.90 11.15
C PHE A 90 6.11 8.42 10.10
N SER A 91 6.62 9.09 9.06
CA SER A 91 5.82 9.53 7.92
C SER A 91 5.12 8.38 7.22
N PRO A 92 3.88 8.58 6.74
CA PRO A 92 3.18 7.59 5.92
C PRO A 92 3.68 7.54 4.46
N ALA A 93 4.83 8.13 4.17
CA ALA A 93 5.37 8.30 2.82
C ALA A 93 5.60 6.99 2.06
N SER A 94 5.97 5.91 2.76
CA SER A 94 6.16 4.58 2.16
C SER A 94 4.91 3.71 2.21
N CYS A 95 3.80 4.21 2.78
CA CYS A 95 2.55 3.47 2.85
C CYS A 95 1.83 3.51 1.50
N ILE A 96 1.29 2.38 1.07
CA ILE A 96 0.29 2.33 0.02
C ILE A 96 -1.06 2.12 0.72
N PRO A 97 -1.92 3.15 0.82
CA PRO A 97 -3.18 3.02 1.54
C PRO A 97 -4.11 2.01 0.87
N VAL A 98 -5.01 1.41 1.66
CA VAL A 98 -6.16 0.65 1.15
C VAL A 98 -7.44 1.25 1.70
N ALA A 99 -8.58 1.06 1.04
CA ALA A 99 -9.82 1.66 1.49
C ALA A 99 -11.03 0.76 1.24
N SER A 100 -11.97 0.78 2.18
CA SER A 100 -13.26 0.13 2.07
C SER A 100 -14.29 0.86 2.92
N ASN A 101 -15.56 0.89 2.47
CA ASN A 101 -16.69 1.40 3.23
C ASN A 101 -16.45 2.79 3.84
N GLY A 102 -15.92 3.73 3.05
CA GLY A 102 -15.64 5.09 3.50
C GLY A 102 -14.52 5.21 4.54
N THR A 103 -13.66 4.19 4.66
CA THR A 103 -12.52 4.15 5.58
C THR A 103 -11.23 3.90 4.81
N VAL A 104 -10.23 4.73 5.05
CA VAL A 104 -8.84 4.53 4.57
C VAL A 104 -8.05 3.84 5.68
N PHE A 105 -7.30 2.82 5.32
CA PHE A 105 -6.43 2.10 6.24
C PHE A 105 -4.98 2.27 5.82
N ILE A 106 -4.11 2.53 6.79
CA ILE A 106 -2.65 2.55 6.62
C ILE A 106 -1.95 1.77 7.72
N MET A 107 -0.76 1.26 7.38
CA MET A 107 0.19 0.69 8.33
C MET A 107 1.50 1.45 8.17
N ALA A 108 1.74 2.41 9.05
CA ALA A 108 2.87 3.33 8.96
C ALA A 108 4.10 2.84 9.76
N PRO A 109 5.28 3.44 9.57
CA PRO A 109 6.50 3.08 10.30
C PRO A 109 6.40 3.22 11.82
N ASP A 110 5.40 3.95 12.34
CA ASP A 110 5.09 4.04 13.78
C ASP A 110 4.50 2.75 14.37
N ARG A 111 4.28 1.73 13.51
CA ARG A 111 3.78 0.38 13.83
C ARG A 111 2.30 0.34 14.26
N PHE A 112 1.54 1.37 13.92
CA PHE A 112 0.09 1.36 14.09
C PHE A 112 -0.61 0.93 12.80
N THR A 113 -1.67 0.14 12.98
CA THR A 113 -2.75 0.07 12.01
C THR A 113 -3.70 1.21 12.31
N THR A 114 -3.94 2.06 11.32
CA THR A 114 -4.75 3.27 11.47
C THR A 114 -5.89 3.25 10.48
N ALA A 115 -7.11 3.51 10.96
CA ALA A 115 -8.30 3.74 10.16
C ALA A 115 -8.67 5.21 10.20
N ILE A 116 -8.88 5.79 9.02
CA ILE A 116 -9.12 7.21 8.81
C ILE A 116 -10.43 7.35 8.04
N ASP A 117 -11.28 8.27 8.43
CA ASP A 117 -12.49 8.61 7.69
C ASP A 117 -12.13 9.19 6.32
N LEU A 118 -12.61 8.57 5.25
CA LEU A 118 -12.30 8.96 3.88
C LEU A 118 -12.84 10.35 3.50
N ALA A 119 -13.94 10.77 4.10
CA ALA A 119 -14.54 12.06 3.79
C ALA A 119 -13.86 13.22 4.52
N THR A 120 -13.49 13.00 5.79
CA THR A 120 -13.06 14.07 6.69
C THR A 120 -11.57 14.05 7.07
N GLY A 121 -10.88 12.91 6.88
CA GLY A 121 -9.50 12.73 7.33
C GLY A 121 -9.37 12.53 8.85
N GLN A 122 -10.47 12.38 9.58
CA GLN A 122 -10.42 12.14 11.01
C GLN A 122 -10.02 10.69 11.30
N THR A 123 -9.18 10.49 12.32
CA THR A 123 -8.85 9.14 12.81
C THR A 123 -10.09 8.49 13.42
N ARG A 124 -10.52 7.37 12.85
CA ARG A 124 -11.59 6.53 13.43
C ARG A 124 -11.04 5.67 14.55
N TRP A 125 -9.90 5.02 14.33
CA TRP A 125 -9.18 4.26 15.36
C TRP A 125 -7.72 4.04 14.97
N ARG A 126 -6.90 3.74 15.98
CA ARG A 126 -5.49 3.34 15.82
C ARG A 126 -5.15 2.25 16.84
N VAL A 127 -4.45 1.20 16.38
CA VAL A 127 -4.05 0.08 17.23
C VAL A 127 -2.63 -0.37 16.90
N LYS A 128 -1.88 -0.79 17.93
CA LYS A 128 -0.47 -1.22 17.82
C LYS A 128 -0.28 -2.70 18.19
N ASP A 129 -1.26 -3.52 18.00
CA ASP A 129 -1.24 -4.92 18.43
C ASP A 129 -0.62 -5.89 17.41
N GLY A 130 -0.51 -5.50 16.14
CA GLY A 130 -0.01 -6.33 15.03
C GLY A 130 1.50 -6.30 14.83
N GLY A 131 2.20 -5.30 15.36
CA GLY A 131 3.63 -5.11 15.07
C GLY A 131 3.95 -4.86 13.61
N VAL A 132 2.94 -4.42 12.83
CA VAL A 132 3.03 -4.19 11.39
C VAL A 132 3.87 -2.98 11.03
N ARG A 133 4.40 -2.96 9.81
CA ARG A 133 5.11 -1.81 9.28
C ARG A 133 5.03 -1.80 7.76
N GLU A 134 4.35 -0.78 7.21
CA GLU A 134 4.31 -0.42 5.78
C GLU A 134 3.81 -1.49 4.80
N SER A 135 3.62 -2.74 5.26
CA SER A 135 3.11 -3.84 4.43
C SER A 135 1.63 -4.04 4.71
N ILE A 136 0.80 -3.65 3.79
CA ILE A 136 -0.65 -3.70 3.90
C ILE A 136 -1.26 -4.36 2.66
N GLY A 137 -2.43 -4.92 2.80
CA GLY A 137 -3.28 -5.40 1.73
C GLY A 137 -4.73 -5.42 2.18
N MET A 138 -5.62 -5.63 1.23
CA MET A 138 -7.05 -5.74 1.47
C MET A 138 -7.61 -6.93 0.74
N SER A 139 -8.63 -7.58 1.32
CA SER A 139 -9.38 -8.62 0.64
C SER A 139 -10.16 -8.06 -0.56
N THR A 140 -10.36 -8.89 -1.57
CA THR A 140 -11.08 -8.50 -2.80
C THR A 140 -12.53 -8.11 -2.54
N ASP A 141 -13.13 -8.62 -1.48
CA ASP A 141 -14.47 -8.25 -1.01
C ASP A 141 -14.48 -6.99 -0.12
N GLY A 142 -13.30 -6.43 0.19
CA GLY A 142 -13.16 -5.24 1.03
C GLY A 142 -13.50 -5.44 2.51
N GLN A 143 -13.62 -6.70 2.98
CA GLN A 143 -14.00 -6.97 4.37
C GLN A 143 -12.81 -7.10 5.33
N TRP A 144 -11.61 -7.37 4.80
CA TRP A 144 -10.40 -7.60 5.59
C TRP A 144 -9.25 -6.71 5.17
N VAL A 145 -8.54 -6.22 6.18
CA VAL A 145 -7.24 -5.54 6.01
C VAL A 145 -6.16 -6.46 6.57
N PHE A 146 -5.17 -6.75 5.75
CA PHE A 146 -4.04 -7.60 6.12
C PHE A 146 -2.79 -6.78 6.32
N GLY A 147 -1.95 -7.19 7.26
CA GLY A 147 -0.65 -6.60 7.52
C GLY A 147 0.43 -7.67 7.67
N LYS A 148 1.66 -7.32 7.29
CA LYS A 148 2.85 -8.12 7.53
C LYS A 148 3.70 -7.41 8.57
N SER A 149 4.01 -8.12 9.67
CA SER A 149 4.91 -7.62 10.69
C SER A 149 6.38 -7.75 10.26
N MET A 150 7.27 -7.09 11.00
CA MET A 150 8.72 -7.31 10.82
C MET A 150 9.20 -8.65 11.37
N GLN A 151 8.37 -9.36 12.15
CA GLN A 151 8.74 -10.57 12.89
C GLN A 151 7.86 -11.76 12.49
N ASP A 152 7.93 -12.14 11.22
CA ASP A 152 7.36 -13.39 10.72
C ASP A 152 5.85 -13.57 10.91
N THR A 153 5.07 -12.50 11.02
CA THR A 153 3.64 -12.62 11.33
C THR A 153 2.79 -11.89 10.32
N LEU A 154 1.79 -12.57 9.77
CA LEU A 154 0.62 -11.92 9.15
C LEU A 154 -0.43 -11.64 10.21
N VAL A 155 -1.10 -10.51 10.05
CA VAL A 155 -2.22 -10.09 10.89
C VAL A 155 -3.41 -9.69 10.02
N ALA A 156 -4.62 -9.86 10.53
CA ALA A 156 -5.82 -9.41 9.85
C ALA A 156 -6.75 -8.66 10.79
N TYR A 157 -7.36 -7.62 10.25
CA TYR A 157 -8.38 -6.80 10.88
C TYR A 157 -9.63 -6.80 10.03
N GLN A 158 -10.80 -6.75 10.64
CA GLN A 158 -12.00 -6.44 9.89
C GLN A 158 -11.96 -5.00 9.39
N ALA A 159 -12.35 -4.75 8.15
CA ALA A 159 -12.34 -3.43 7.53
C ALA A 159 -13.53 -2.56 8.00
N LEU A 160 -13.64 -2.35 9.33
CA LEU A 160 -14.72 -1.62 9.96
C LEU A 160 -14.28 -0.24 10.41
N ALA A 161 -15.25 0.67 10.50
CA ALA A 161 -15.06 2.04 11.02
C ALA A 161 -14.89 2.09 12.55
N THR A 162 -15.39 1.07 13.26
CA THR A 162 -15.30 0.95 14.71
C THR A 162 -13.93 0.43 15.15
N PRO A 163 -13.47 0.77 16.37
CA PRO A 163 -12.19 0.31 16.87
C PRO A 163 -12.01 -1.20 16.79
N GLN A 164 -10.86 -1.63 16.29
CA GLN A 164 -10.53 -3.03 16.04
C GLN A 164 -9.25 -3.44 16.77
N VAL A 165 -9.16 -4.72 17.05
CA VAL A 165 -7.91 -5.43 17.36
C VAL A 165 -7.70 -6.48 16.29
N ALA A 166 -6.49 -7.03 16.18
CA ALA A 166 -6.23 -8.08 15.20
C ALA A 166 -7.16 -9.29 15.45
N SER A 167 -7.98 -9.59 14.44
CA SER A 167 -8.93 -10.71 14.47
C SER A 167 -8.21 -12.05 14.48
N TRP A 168 -7.05 -12.10 13.81
CA TRP A 168 -6.14 -13.23 13.86
C TRP A 168 -4.70 -12.81 13.55
N LYS A 169 -3.76 -13.64 14.02
CA LYS A 169 -2.33 -13.55 13.73
C LYS A 169 -1.83 -14.94 13.36
N MET A 170 -0.85 -14.98 12.45
CA MET A 170 -0.29 -16.22 11.96
C MET A 170 1.21 -16.06 11.70
N HIS A 171 2.04 -17.00 12.22
CA HIS A 171 3.42 -17.13 11.80
C HIS A 171 3.51 -17.83 10.44
N VAL A 172 4.36 -17.31 9.56
CA VAL A 172 4.42 -17.74 8.15
C VAL A 172 5.73 -18.45 7.83
N GLY A 173 6.82 -18.13 8.53
CA GLY A 173 8.14 -18.71 8.29
C GLY A 173 9.06 -17.87 7.41
N PHE A 174 8.74 -16.58 7.15
CA PHE A 174 9.62 -15.70 6.38
C PHE A 174 10.75 -15.05 7.20
N GLY A 175 10.69 -15.16 8.53
CA GLY A 175 11.69 -14.62 9.45
C GLY A 175 11.61 -13.10 9.63
N TYR A 176 12.75 -12.48 9.98
CA TYR A 176 12.83 -11.03 10.15
C TYR A 176 12.80 -10.32 8.79
N GLU A 177 11.82 -9.42 8.62
CA GLU A 177 11.56 -8.70 7.38
C GLU A 177 11.33 -7.21 7.66
N HIS A 178 12.25 -6.35 7.20
CA HIS A 178 12.17 -4.89 7.39
C HIS A 178 11.77 -4.14 6.12
N VAL A 179 11.60 -4.87 5.01
CA VAL A 179 11.25 -4.28 3.72
C VAL A 179 9.74 -4.37 3.51
N PRO A 180 9.09 -3.27 3.10
CA PRO A 180 7.68 -3.29 2.74
C PRO A 180 7.42 -4.23 1.57
N SER A 181 6.32 -4.96 1.64
CA SER A 181 5.79 -5.76 0.54
C SER A 181 4.28 -5.76 0.63
N MET A 182 3.63 -5.27 -0.41
CA MET A 182 2.18 -5.25 -0.44
C MET A 182 1.64 -6.67 -0.43
N ILE A 183 0.55 -6.86 0.29
CA ILE A 183 -0.18 -8.12 0.34
C ILE A 183 -1.32 -8.02 -0.65
N ILE A 184 -1.40 -8.97 -1.57
CA ILE A 184 -2.43 -8.99 -2.61
C ILE A 184 -3.22 -10.26 -2.45
N GLU A 185 -4.55 -10.16 -2.40
CA GLU A 185 -5.40 -11.32 -2.47
C GLU A 185 -5.70 -11.69 -3.92
N GLN A 186 -5.51 -12.95 -4.25
CA GLN A 186 -5.91 -13.54 -5.51
C GLN A 186 -6.38 -14.98 -5.32
N ASP A 187 -7.53 -15.31 -5.89
CA ASP A 187 -8.11 -16.66 -5.85
C ASP A 187 -8.21 -17.24 -4.42
N GLY A 188 -8.48 -16.39 -3.40
CA GLY A 188 -8.57 -16.76 -2.00
C GLY A 188 -7.23 -16.94 -1.29
N LEU A 189 -6.10 -16.59 -1.91
CA LEU A 189 -4.77 -16.64 -1.32
C LEU A 189 -4.18 -15.25 -1.16
N LEU A 190 -3.50 -15.01 -0.05
CA LEU A 190 -2.69 -13.82 0.19
C LEU A 190 -1.29 -14.03 -0.38
N LEU A 191 -0.93 -13.20 -1.34
CA LEU A 191 0.37 -13.24 -2.03
C LEU A 191 1.23 -12.06 -1.60
N PHE A 192 2.50 -12.31 -1.26
CA PHE A 192 3.47 -11.26 -0.96
C PHE A 192 4.90 -11.74 -1.17
N GLY A 193 5.79 -10.80 -1.39
CA GLY A 193 7.21 -11.05 -1.53
C GLY A 193 8.00 -10.81 -0.24
N THR A 194 9.26 -11.24 -0.22
CA THR A 194 10.21 -11.04 0.86
C THR A 194 11.53 -10.45 0.36
N LYS A 195 12.33 -9.91 1.28
CA LYS A 195 13.68 -9.41 1.00
C LYS A 195 14.63 -10.48 0.45
N ASN A 196 14.37 -11.74 0.77
CA ASN A 196 15.21 -12.88 0.38
C ASN A 196 14.73 -13.55 -0.92
N GLY A 197 13.89 -12.89 -1.72
CA GLY A 197 13.46 -13.41 -3.02
C GLY A 197 12.45 -14.55 -2.96
N VAL A 198 11.74 -14.72 -1.85
CA VAL A 198 10.69 -15.73 -1.72
C VAL A 198 9.34 -15.05 -1.87
N VAL A 199 8.46 -15.66 -2.67
CA VAL A 199 7.04 -15.32 -2.74
C VAL A 199 6.26 -16.35 -1.95
N TYR A 200 5.42 -15.87 -1.05
CA TYR A 200 4.51 -16.70 -0.26
C TYR A 200 3.09 -16.58 -0.79
N ALA A 201 2.37 -17.69 -0.71
CA ALA A 201 0.92 -17.74 -0.83
C ALA A 201 0.35 -18.35 0.44
N VAL A 202 -0.51 -17.61 1.11
CA VAL A 202 -1.11 -17.97 2.39
C VAL A 202 -2.62 -18.06 2.24
N ASP A 203 -3.19 -19.15 2.70
CA ASP A 203 -4.64 -19.32 2.83
C ASP A 203 -5.10 -18.61 4.12
N PRO A 204 -5.83 -17.50 4.05
CA PRO A 204 -6.26 -16.75 5.23
C PRO A 204 -7.38 -17.46 6.02
N THR A 205 -8.14 -18.35 5.37
CA THR A 205 -9.23 -19.12 5.99
C THR A 205 -8.67 -20.27 6.83
N LEU A 206 -7.76 -21.03 6.23
CA LEU A 206 -7.11 -22.15 6.90
C LEU A 206 -5.91 -21.70 7.77
N LYS A 207 -5.51 -20.44 7.66
CA LYS A 207 -4.36 -19.85 8.36
C LYS A 207 -3.10 -20.70 8.18
N LYS A 208 -2.78 -21.02 6.93
CA LYS A 208 -1.62 -21.83 6.59
C LYS A 208 -0.93 -21.32 5.32
N VAL A 209 0.37 -21.58 5.23
CA VAL A 209 1.11 -21.41 3.98
C VAL A 209 0.64 -22.47 3.00
N ASN A 210 0.10 -22.05 1.87
CA ASN A 210 -0.31 -22.94 0.77
C ASN A 210 0.92 -23.35 -0.03
N TRP A 211 1.75 -22.35 -0.42
CA TRP A 211 3.03 -22.58 -1.05
C TRP A 211 3.99 -21.40 -0.80
N ALA A 212 5.28 -21.68 -0.97
CA ALA A 212 6.34 -20.67 -1.04
C ALA A 212 7.25 -20.99 -2.22
N HIS A 213 7.65 -19.96 -2.96
CA HIS A 213 8.53 -20.11 -4.12
C HIS A 213 9.72 -19.17 -4.02
N LYS A 214 10.91 -19.75 -4.01
CA LYS A 214 12.17 -19.00 -4.05
C LYS A 214 12.52 -18.65 -5.49
N LEU A 215 12.53 -17.35 -5.80
CA LEU A 215 12.84 -16.84 -7.14
C LEU A 215 14.36 -16.65 -7.34
N ASP A 216 14.98 -15.98 -6.36
CA ASP A 216 16.42 -15.73 -6.27
C ASP A 216 16.82 -15.28 -4.85
N ASN A 217 17.93 -14.56 -4.68
CA ASN A 217 18.38 -14.01 -3.40
C ASN A 217 18.10 -12.50 -3.27
N SER A 218 17.48 -11.89 -4.27
CA SER A 218 17.16 -10.47 -4.29
C SER A 218 15.73 -10.22 -3.79
N MET A 219 15.50 -9.03 -3.27
CA MET A 219 14.21 -8.61 -2.75
C MET A 219 13.14 -8.65 -3.86
N VAL A 220 12.01 -9.27 -3.55
CA VAL A 220 10.80 -9.18 -4.38
C VAL A 220 10.14 -7.82 -4.11
N ASN A 221 10.18 -6.94 -5.09
CA ASN A 221 9.57 -5.61 -5.00
C ASN A 221 8.15 -5.54 -5.60
N THR A 222 7.79 -6.49 -6.45
CA THR A 222 6.48 -6.51 -7.11
C THR A 222 5.92 -7.93 -7.13
N VAL A 223 4.67 -8.06 -6.70
CA VAL A 223 3.82 -9.23 -6.91
C VAL A 223 2.52 -8.71 -7.51
N ARG A 224 2.27 -9.01 -8.81
CA ARG A 224 1.12 -8.46 -9.54
C ARG A 224 0.28 -9.57 -10.15
N PRO A 225 -0.99 -9.75 -9.75
CA PRO A 225 -1.91 -10.62 -10.45
C PRO A 225 -2.13 -10.16 -11.90
N ILE A 226 -2.05 -11.09 -12.86
CA ILE A 226 -2.28 -10.80 -14.28
C ILE A 226 -3.28 -11.76 -14.92
N GLY A 227 -4.08 -12.42 -14.12
CA GLY A 227 -5.11 -13.37 -14.52
C GLY A 227 -5.24 -14.49 -13.51
N LYS A 228 -6.22 -15.36 -13.70
CA LYS A 228 -6.48 -16.46 -12.79
C LYS A 228 -5.26 -17.35 -12.60
N LYS A 229 -4.84 -17.55 -11.33
CA LYS A 229 -3.67 -18.37 -10.95
C LYS A 229 -2.35 -17.97 -11.62
N LYS A 230 -2.22 -16.69 -12.00
CA LYS A 230 -1.00 -16.15 -12.60
C LYS A 230 -0.58 -14.87 -11.91
N VAL A 231 0.68 -14.79 -11.50
CA VAL A 231 1.27 -13.59 -10.92
C VAL A 231 2.57 -13.25 -11.63
N LEU A 232 2.71 -11.98 -11.96
CA LEU A 232 3.96 -11.39 -12.40
C LEU A 232 4.75 -10.96 -11.18
N ILE A 233 6.02 -11.29 -11.14
CA ILE A 233 6.93 -10.99 -10.03
C ILE A 233 8.15 -10.29 -10.57
N ALA A 234 8.57 -9.22 -9.90
CA ALA A 234 9.84 -8.57 -10.18
C ALA A 234 10.71 -8.50 -8.92
N THR A 235 12.02 -8.59 -9.10
CA THR A 235 13.00 -8.44 -8.03
C THR A 235 13.87 -7.20 -8.24
N MET A 236 14.55 -6.76 -7.19
CA MET A 236 15.44 -5.59 -7.25
C MET A 236 16.62 -5.78 -8.20
N ASP A 237 17.08 -7.02 -8.43
CA ASP A 237 18.15 -7.34 -9.39
C ASP A 237 17.66 -7.39 -10.84
N GLY A 238 16.40 -6.95 -11.07
CA GLY A 238 15.83 -6.85 -12.43
C GLY A 238 15.29 -8.17 -12.99
N LYS A 239 15.16 -9.22 -12.19
CA LYS A 239 14.53 -10.47 -12.63
C LYS A 239 13.01 -10.28 -12.73
N LEU A 240 12.44 -10.69 -13.86
CA LEU A 240 11.02 -10.71 -14.12
C LEU A 240 10.58 -12.16 -14.33
N ALA A 241 9.58 -12.61 -13.59
CA ALA A 241 9.07 -13.97 -13.67
C ALA A 241 7.54 -14.01 -13.68
N LEU A 242 6.99 -14.95 -14.42
CA LEU A 242 5.59 -15.29 -14.40
C LEU A 242 5.42 -16.62 -13.69
N LEU A 243 4.81 -16.60 -12.51
CA LEU A 243 4.40 -17.81 -11.79
C LEU A 243 2.98 -18.19 -12.17
N ARG A 244 2.81 -19.51 -12.43
CA ARG A 244 1.51 -20.17 -12.47
C ARG A 244 1.43 -21.13 -11.30
N TYR A 245 0.38 -21.05 -10.51
CA TYR A 245 0.20 -21.92 -9.34
C TYR A 245 -1.07 -22.77 -9.44
N LYS A 246 -1.06 -23.87 -8.72
CA LYS A 246 -2.24 -24.74 -8.51
C LYS A 246 -2.73 -24.51 -7.08
N ASN A 247 -4.00 -24.66 -6.87
CA ASN A 247 -4.56 -24.66 -5.50
C ASN A 247 -4.17 -25.96 -4.80
#